data_27dd8b8c1d0453149b88d7c010824bdd
#
_entry.id   27dd8b8c1d0453149b88d7c010824bdd
#
_cell.length_a   1.000
_cell.length_b   1.000
_cell.length_c   1.000
_cell.angle_alpha   90.00
_cell.angle_beta   90.00
_cell.angle_gamma   90.00
#
_symmetry.space_group_name_H-M   'P 1'
#
loop_
_entity.id
_entity.type
_entity.pdbx_description
1 polymer ?
#
loop_
_entity_poly.entity_id
_entity_poly.type
_entity_poly.pdbx_seq_one_letter_code
_entity_poly.pdbx_strand_id
1 'polypeptide(L)'
;MRTKKTKQETPKESVVNAISGVTNAVKKMADAMGQLPADKFPEINDEQQIVPGLDAVEIEQPAGAFEIVPGMTVEEMTAMFFDGALIEPPYKVWQLNSKGHRYYYKFDDNGTPEFYPSVTTILSQTMPQSPFLIKWIADKGIGEAERYKAERAAYGTFMHAQFEELIINRVYDLDGLKAKLKDYIDNNKLPADFIYYADDFKKDILAFAQFVLDYDVKPLAVEIALVHPVHNYAGMIDLPCTMLSKPGSKEYINAIVDFKSGRKGFYEEAEIQLHLYAMMWNENFPDIPIDRVFNFSPKDWRKRPSYNLK
;
A
#
# COMPACT_ATOMS: atom_id res chain seq x y z
N MET A 1 38.98 12.88 33.05
CA MET A 1 37.70 12.23 32.60
C MET A 1 37.64 12.27 31.08
N ARG A 2 37.79 11.13 30.41
CA ARG A 2 37.64 11.02 28.94
C ARG A 2 36.20 10.71 28.64
N THR A 3 35.50 11.67 28.07
CA THR A 3 34.15 11.47 27.52
C THR A 3 34.23 10.51 26.34
N LYS A 4 33.57 9.34 26.42
CA LYS A 4 33.37 8.42 25.30
C LYS A 4 32.42 9.13 24.30
N LYS A 5 32.97 9.50 23.13
CA LYS A 5 32.14 9.88 21.98
C LYS A 5 31.41 8.62 21.51
N THR A 6 30.11 8.60 21.70
CA THR A 6 29.21 7.64 21.05
C THR A 6 29.30 7.90 19.55
N LYS A 7 29.69 6.89 18.77
CA LYS A 7 29.74 6.95 17.31
C LYS A 7 28.27 7.04 16.84
N GLN A 8 27.90 8.14 16.22
CA GLN A 8 26.61 8.26 15.55
C GLN A 8 26.66 7.33 14.33
N GLU A 9 25.76 6.36 14.29
CA GLU A 9 25.58 5.48 13.13
C GLU A 9 25.17 6.29 11.90
N THR A 10 25.69 5.92 10.74
CA THR A 10 25.27 6.53 9.49
C THR A 10 23.88 6.03 9.11
N PRO A 11 23.07 6.80 8.35
CA PRO A 11 21.73 6.37 7.93
C PRO A 11 21.72 5.01 7.23
N LYS A 12 22.78 4.65 6.47
CA LYS A 12 22.94 3.34 5.84
C LYS A 12 23.17 2.20 6.86
N GLU A 13 23.96 2.44 7.90
CA GLU A 13 24.20 1.45 8.96
C GLU A 13 22.93 1.20 9.79
N SER A 14 22.14 2.24 10.04
CA SER A 14 20.84 2.12 10.72
C SER A 14 19.85 1.27 9.92
N VAL A 15 19.73 1.47 8.61
CA VAL A 15 18.87 0.67 7.73
C VAL A 15 19.32 -0.79 7.66
N VAL A 16 20.63 -1.05 7.50
CA VAL A 16 21.18 -2.42 7.47
C VAL A 16 20.94 -3.15 8.80
N ASN A 17 21.09 -2.45 9.93
CA ASN A 17 20.82 -3.01 11.24
C ASN A 17 19.35 -3.27 11.49
N ALA A 18 18.46 -2.39 11.01
CA ALA A 18 17.02 -2.57 11.05
C ALA A 18 16.59 -3.79 10.21
N ILE A 19 17.10 -3.93 8.97
CA ILE A 19 16.83 -5.08 8.09
C ILE A 19 17.31 -6.38 8.74
N SER A 20 18.54 -6.41 9.33
CA SER A 20 19.03 -7.57 10.07
C SER A 20 18.14 -7.93 11.27
N GLY A 21 17.64 -6.92 11.99
CA GLY A 21 16.71 -7.10 13.10
C GLY A 21 15.38 -7.71 12.64
N VAL A 22 14.84 -7.20 11.54
CA VAL A 22 13.60 -7.72 10.92
C VAL A 22 13.79 -9.15 10.42
N THR A 23 14.88 -9.44 9.72
CA THR A 23 15.19 -10.80 9.24
C THR A 23 15.24 -11.81 10.39
N ASN A 24 15.87 -11.46 11.52
CA ASN A 24 15.92 -12.32 12.70
C ASN A 24 14.55 -12.47 13.36
N ALA A 25 13.72 -11.43 13.37
CA ALA A 25 12.35 -11.49 13.89
C ALA A 25 11.45 -12.37 13.02
N VAL A 26 11.53 -12.22 11.68
CA VAL A 26 10.84 -13.08 10.71
C VAL A 26 11.21 -14.54 10.91
N LYS A 27 12.51 -14.84 11.06
CA LYS A 27 12.97 -16.22 11.31
C LYS A 27 12.41 -16.78 12.61
N LYS A 28 12.43 -16.01 13.71
CA LYS A 28 11.82 -16.42 14.99
C LYS A 28 10.32 -16.66 14.89
N MET A 29 9.60 -15.83 14.11
CA MET A 29 8.18 -15.99 13.87
C MET A 29 7.89 -17.23 13.02
N ALA A 30 8.64 -17.47 11.94
CA ALA A 30 8.51 -18.64 11.11
C ALA A 30 8.80 -19.92 11.91
N ASP A 31 9.84 -19.93 12.75
CA ASP A 31 10.18 -21.04 13.64
C ASP A 31 9.06 -21.28 14.68
N ALA A 32 8.45 -20.22 15.21
CA ALA A 32 7.33 -20.31 16.15
C ALA A 32 6.04 -20.81 15.48
N MET A 33 5.79 -20.41 14.24
CA MET A 33 4.62 -20.87 13.46
C MET A 33 4.76 -22.33 13.03
N GLY A 34 5.97 -22.79 12.66
CA GLY A 34 6.24 -24.20 12.33
C GLY A 34 6.11 -25.15 13.53
N GLN A 35 6.05 -24.62 14.76
CA GLN A 35 5.83 -25.38 15.99
C GLN A 35 4.36 -25.39 16.44
N LEU A 36 3.46 -24.65 15.76
CA LEU A 36 2.04 -24.66 16.10
C LEU A 36 1.38 -25.94 15.56
N PRO A 37 0.61 -26.69 16.39
CA PRO A 37 -0.19 -27.80 15.93
C PRO A 37 -1.19 -27.36 14.86
N ALA A 38 -1.44 -28.22 13.87
CA ALA A 38 -2.34 -27.92 12.75
C ALA A 38 -3.77 -27.52 13.17
N ASP A 39 -4.23 -27.99 14.33
CA ASP A 39 -5.53 -27.67 14.93
C ASP A 39 -5.66 -26.22 15.45
N LYS A 40 -4.57 -25.47 15.50
CA LYS A 40 -4.56 -24.03 15.89
C LYS A 40 -4.71 -23.07 14.72
N PHE A 41 -4.69 -23.54 13.49
CA PHE A 41 -5.04 -22.72 12.35
C PHE A 41 -6.55 -22.60 12.22
N PRO A 42 -7.09 -21.41 11.92
CA PRO A 42 -8.52 -21.26 11.68
C PRO A 42 -8.96 -22.15 10.52
N GLU A 43 -10.12 -22.80 10.65
CA GLU A 43 -10.74 -23.49 9.51
C GLU A 43 -10.96 -22.49 8.38
N ILE A 44 -10.46 -22.83 7.19
CA ILE A 44 -10.59 -22.02 6.00
C ILE A 44 -11.99 -22.28 5.46
N ASN A 45 -12.91 -21.35 5.66
CA ASN A 45 -14.19 -21.35 4.96
C ASN A 45 -13.98 -20.73 3.57
N ASP A 46 -14.46 -21.39 2.53
CA ASP A 46 -14.39 -20.97 1.12
C ASP A 46 -14.98 -19.56 0.84
N GLU A 47 -15.68 -18.97 1.81
CA GLU A 47 -16.29 -17.64 1.74
C GLU A 47 -15.39 -16.51 2.26
N GLN A 48 -14.18 -16.78 2.76
CA GLN A 48 -13.27 -15.73 3.21
C GLN A 48 -12.54 -15.13 2.02
N GLN A 49 -13.07 -14.01 1.60
CA GLN A 49 -12.62 -13.03 0.61
C GLN A 49 -11.31 -13.40 -0.09
N ILE A 50 -11.47 -13.97 -1.28
CA ILE A 50 -10.48 -13.93 -2.34
C ILE A 50 -10.08 -12.46 -2.50
N VAL A 51 -8.82 -12.13 -2.25
CA VAL A 51 -8.27 -10.90 -2.82
C VAL A 51 -8.38 -11.13 -4.32
N PRO A 52 -9.17 -10.37 -5.06
CA PRO A 52 -9.32 -10.61 -6.48
C PRO A 52 -7.94 -10.44 -7.13
N GLY A 53 -7.30 -11.56 -7.42
CA GLY A 53 -6.41 -11.59 -8.56
C GLY A 53 -7.35 -11.27 -9.73
N LEU A 54 -7.11 -10.16 -10.39
CA LEU A 54 -7.90 -9.68 -11.51
C LEU A 54 -8.11 -10.82 -12.50
N ASP A 55 -9.28 -11.47 -12.47
CA ASP A 55 -9.75 -12.18 -13.63
C ASP A 55 -9.86 -11.10 -14.71
N ALA A 56 -9.23 -11.33 -15.87
CA ALA A 56 -9.26 -10.40 -16.98
C ALA A 56 -10.73 -10.09 -17.35
N VAL A 57 -11.23 -8.99 -16.82
CA VAL A 57 -12.53 -8.47 -17.18
C VAL A 57 -12.33 -7.70 -18.48
N GLU A 58 -12.89 -8.19 -19.57
CA GLU A 58 -13.12 -7.37 -20.75
C GLU A 58 -14.05 -6.24 -20.35
N ILE A 59 -13.50 -5.06 -20.12
CA ILE A 59 -14.25 -3.87 -19.73
C ILE A 59 -14.71 -3.17 -21.00
N GLU A 60 -15.99 -3.26 -21.30
CA GLU A 60 -16.65 -2.30 -22.20
C GLU A 60 -16.52 -0.89 -21.58
N GLN A 61 -15.90 0.02 -22.32
CA GLN A 61 -15.69 1.40 -21.88
C GLN A 61 -17.04 2.11 -21.66
N PRO A 62 -17.34 2.60 -20.46
CA PRO A 62 -18.49 3.48 -20.28
C PRO A 62 -18.21 4.84 -20.91
N ALA A 63 -19.08 5.29 -21.78
CA ALA A 63 -19.10 6.66 -22.25
C ALA A 63 -19.62 7.57 -21.14
N GLY A 64 -18.74 8.21 -20.38
CA GLY A 64 -19.06 9.13 -19.30
C GLY A 64 -18.20 10.38 -19.34
N ALA A 65 -18.81 11.54 -19.16
CA ALA A 65 -18.19 12.84 -19.25
C ALA A 65 -17.22 13.09 -18.08
N PHE A 66 -16.02 13.59 -18.43
CA PHE A 66 -15.01 14.04 -17.48
C PHE A 66 -15.27 15.46 -17.00
N GLU A 67 -15.14 15.70 -15.72
CA GLU A 67 -14.86 17.03 -15.21
C GLU A 67 -13.35 17.29 -15.34
N ILE A 68 -12.98 18.21 -16.22
CA ILE A 68 -11.60 18.58 -16.49
C ILE A 68 -10.98 19.15 -15.21
N VAL A 69 -9.88 18.54 -14.75
CA VAL A 69 -9.05 19.13 -13.69
C VAL A 69 -8.59 20.52 -14.18
N PRO A 70 -8.73 21.59 -13.37
CA PRO A 70 -8.27 22.91 -13.80
C PRO A 70 -6.81 22.86 -14.26
N GLY A 71 -6.58 23.00 -15.58
CA GLY A 71 -5.27 22.97 -16.21
C GLY A 71 -4.86 21.68 -16.90
N MET A 72 -5.72 20.64 -16.90
CA MET A 72 -5.51 19.41 -17.66
C MET A 72 -6.49 19.28 -18.82
N THR A 73 -6.02 18.86 -19.99
CA THR A 73 -6.87 18.48 -21.12
C THR A 73 -7.27 16.99 -21.03
N VAL A 74 -8.34 16.61 -21.73
CA VAL A 74 -8.75 15.19 -21.84
C VAL A 74 -7.64 14.35 -22.48
N GLU A 75 -6.93 14.90 -23.48
CA GLU A 75 -5.80 14.25 -24.12
C GLU A 75 -4.64 14.01 -23.15
N GLU A 76 -4.33 14.98 -22.29
CA GLU A 76 -3.31 14.83 -21.25
C GLU A 76 -3.70 13.76 -20.22
N MET A 77 -4.97 13.73 -19.81
CA MET A 77 -5.48 12.68 -18.91
C MET A 77 -5.46 11.29 -19.58
N THR A 78 -5.81 11.20 -20.86
CA THR A 78 -5.79 9.94 -21.60
C THR A 78 -4.36 9.48 -21.88
N ALA A 79 -3.43 10.40 -22.13
CA ALA A 79 -2.01 10.11 -22.31
C ALA A 79 -1.29 9.66 -21.03
N MET A 80 -1.91 9.85 -19.85
CA MET A 80 -1.36 9.38 -18.57
C MET A 80 -1.22 7.86 -18.51
N PHE A 81 -2.03 7.13 -19.24
CA PHE A 81 -2.18 5.71 -19.03
C PHE A 81 -1.33 4.89 -19.98
N PHE A 82 -0.56 4.02 -19.38
CA PHE A 82 0.28 3.07 -20.08
C PHE A 82 -0.57 2.00 -20.79
N ASP A 83 -0.28 1.74 -22.09
CA ASP A 83 -0.97 0.72 -22.87
C ASP A 83 -0.47 -0.71 -22.62
N GLY A 84 0.51 -0.88 -21.73
CA GLY A 84 1.07 -2.16 -21.38
C GLY A 84 0.13 -3.01 -20.54
N ALA A 85 0.22 -4.32 -20.67
CA ALA A 85 -0.42 -5.24 -19.74
C ALA A 85 0.25 -5.14 -18.37
N LEU A 86 -0.57 -5.17 -17.30
CA LEU A 86 -0.05 -5.26 -15.94
C LEU A 86 0.56 -6.65 -15.70
N ILE A 87 1.62 -6.69 -14.90
CA ILE A 87 2.25 -7.93 -14.47
C ILE A 87 1.33 -8.61 -13.46
N GLU A 88 1.00 -9.87 -13.73
CA GLU A 88 0.28 -10.70 -12.79
C GLU A 88 1.24 -11.38 -11.80
N PRO A 89 0.79 -11.67 -10.57
CA PRO A 89 1.61 -12.42 -9.62
C PRO A 89 1.88 -13.84 -10.18
N PRO A 90 3.10 -14.39 -9.96
CA PRO A 90 3.47 -15.71 -10.49
C PRO A 90 2.70 -16.87 -9.86
N TYR A 91 1.92 -16.61 -8.82
CA TYR A 91 1.09 -17.57 -8.08
C TYR A 91 -0.05 -16.83 -7.38
N LYS A 92 -1.13 -17.56 -7.07
CA LYS A 92 -2.24 -17.00 -6.28
C LYS A 92 -1.85 -16.90 -4.81
N VAL A 93 -2.19 -15.77 -4.20
CA VAL A 93 -2.00 -15.48 -2.77
C VAL A 93 -3.33 -15.02 -2.18
N TRP A 94 -3.68 -15.55 -1.04
CA TRP A 94 -4.89 -15.18 -0.30
C TRP A 94 -4.51 -14.45 0.98
N GLN A 95 -5.35 -13.51 1.40
CA GLN A 95 -5.19 -12.78 2.65
C GLN A 95 -6.07 -13.38 3.75
N LEU A 96 -5.52 -13.50 4.95
CA LEU A 96 -6.24 -13.91 6.16
C LEU A 96 -5.97 -12.90 7.28
N ASN A 97 -7.04 -12.41 7.91
CA ASN A 97 -6.94 -11.58 9.10
C ASN A 97 -7.31 -12.41 10.33
N SER A 98 -6.39 -12.54 11.28
CA SER A 98 -6.59 -13.30 12.51
C SER A 98 -6.05 -12.53 13.71
N LYS A 99 -6.88 -12.35 14.76
CA LYS A 99 -6.51 -11.69 16.02
C LYS A 99 -5.84 -10.33 15.85
N GLY A 100 -6.30 -9.53 14.88
CA GLY A 100 -5.75 -8.20 14.60
C GLY A 100 -4.46 -8.20 13.79
N HIS A 101 -4.00 -9.35 13.32
CA HIS A 101 -2.83 -9.50 12.47
C HIS A 101 -3.23 -9.98 11.08
N ARG A 102 -2.48 -9.51 10.06
CA ARG A 102 -2.67 -9.89 8.67
C ARG A 102 -1.67 -10.97 8.30
N TYR A 103 -2.16 -12.05 7.71
CA TYR A 103 -1.38 -13.12 7.13
C TYR A 103 -1.73 -13.26 5.67
N TYR A 104 -0.84 -13.89 4.92
CA TYR A 104 -1.09 -14.34 3.57
C TYR A 104 -0.84 -15.83 3.51
N TYR A 105 -1.47 -16.51 2.57
CA TYR A 105 -1.18 -17.92 2.31
C TYR A 105 -1.27 -18.23 0.83
N LYS A 106 -0.55 -19.24 0.42
CA LYS A 106 -0.66 -19.89 -0.88
C LYS A 106 -0.69 -21.40 -0.65
N PHE A 107 -1.10 -22.14 -1.67
CA PHE A 107 -1.03 -23.60 -1.61
C PHE A 107 0.29 -24.07 -2.23
N ASP A 108 0.90 -25.09 -1.61
CA ASP A 108 2.01 -25.82 -2.20
C ASP A 108 1.51 -26.77 -3.33
N ASP A 109 2.45 -27.47 -3.98
CA ASP A 109 2.14 -28.40 -5.07
C ASP A 109 1.25 -29.60 -4.62
N ASN A 110 1.14 -29.85 -3.32
CA ASN A 110 0.31 -30.92 -2.72
C ASN A 110 -1.06 -30.39 -2.27
N GLY A 111 -1.34 -29.12 -2.45
CA GLY A 111 -2.56 -28.47 -2.00
C GLY A 111 -2.59 -28.14 -0.50
N THR A 112 -1.41 -28.11 0.17
CA THR A 112 -1.30 -27.72 1.58
C THR A 112 -1.11 -26.22 1.69
N PRO A 113 -1.86 -25.49 2.56
CA PRO A 113 -1.68 -24.06 2.72
C PRO A 113 -0.40 -23.74 3.48
N GLU A 114 0.41 -22.84 2.90
CA GLU A 114 1.61 -22.27 3.52
C GLU A 114 1.32 -20.84 3.95
N PHE A 115 1.48 -20.52 5.24
CA PHE A 115 1.14 -19.22 5.82
C PHE A 115 2.36 -18.33 5.98
N TYR A 116 2.19 -17.04 5.69
CA TYR A 116 3.22 -16.01 5.72
C TYR A 116 2.72 -14.79 6.50
N PRO A 117 3.46 -14.30 7.51
CA PRO A 117 3.10 -13.05 8.16
C PRO A 117 3.23 -11.88 7.17
N SER A 118 2.32 -10.91 7.25
CA SER A 118 2.47 -9.70 6.43
C SER A 118 3.62 -8.82 6.93
N VAL A 119 4.23 -8.04 6.03
CA VAL A 119 5.21 -7.02 6.39
C VAL A 119 4.68 -6.12 7.51
N THR A 120 3.43 -5.65 7.40
CA THR A 120 2.81 -4.79 8.42
C THR A 120 2.64 -5.49 9.77
N THR A 121 2.34 -6.78 9.78
CA THR A 121 2.28 -7.59 11.03
C THR A 121 3.66 -7.69 11.67
N ILE A 122 4.70 -7.98 10.89
CA ILE A 122 6.08 -8.06 11.39
C ILE A 122 6.49 -6.72 12.01
N LEU A 123 6.30 -5.61 11.30
CA LEU A 123 6.67 -4.27 11.79
C LEU A 123 5.92 -3.92 13.06
N SER A 124 4.62 -4.19 13.14
CA SER A 124 3.81 -3.90 14.34
C SER A 124 4.24 -4.66 15.59
N GLN A 125 4.89 -5.82 15.42
CA GLN A 125 5.37 -6.65 16.53
C GLN A 125 6.84 -6.42 16.89
N THR A 126 7.64 -5.90 15.96
CA THR A 126 9.09 -5.73 16.13
C THR A 126 9.52 -4.29 16.38
N MET A 127 8.75 -3.32 15.88
CA MET A 127 9.05 -1.91 16.05
C MET A 127 8.42 -1.37 17.34
N PRO A 128 9.15 -0.54 18.12
CA PRO A 128 8.58 0.10 19.28
C PRO A 128 7.49 1.09 18.86
N GLN A 129 6.39 1.11 19.61
CA GLN A 129 5.36 2.11 19.36
C GLN A 129 5.90 3.53 19.58
N SER A 130 5.57 4.45 18.66
CA SER A 130 5.97 5.84 18.78
C SER A 130 5.51 6.45 20.11
N PRO A 131 6.40 7.11 20.89
CA PRO A 131 6.03 7.82 22.10
C PRO A 131 4.90 8.84 21.89
N PHE A 132 4.85 9.47 20.71
CA PHE A 132 3.77 10.39 20.34
C PHE A 132 2.43 9.67 20.20
N LEU A 133 2.41 8.47 19.63
CA LEU A 133 1.20 7.66 19.52
C LEU A 133 0.70 7.24 20.92
N ILE A 134 1.59 6.80 21.79
CA ILE A 134 1.26 6.42 23.16
C ILE A 134 0.64 7.62 23.92
N LYS A 135 1.29 8.78 23.84
CA LYS A 135 0.80 9.99 24.45
C LYS A 135 -0.57 10.38 23.89
N TRP A 136 -0.74 10.35 22.57
CA TRP A 136 -2.00 10.69 21.91
C TRP A 136 -3.14 9.75 22.33
N ILE A 137 -2.89 8.45 22.46
CA ILE A 137 -3.87 7.48 22.98
C ILE A 137 -4.23 7.80 24.43
N ALA A 138 -3.25 8.13 25.26
CA ALA A 138 -3.48 8.51 26.66
C ALA A 138 -4.33 9.79 26.78
N ASP A 139 -4.07 10.79 25.93
CA ASP A 139 -4.78 12.07 25.95
C ASP A 139 -6.23 11.94 25.42
N LYS A 140 -6.46 11.08 24.43
CA LYS A 140 -7.78 10.86 23.80
C LYS A 140 -8.65 9.83 24.53
N GLY A 141 -8.04 8.88 25.19
CA GLY A 141 -8.69 7.68 25.69
C GLY A 141 -8.76 6.56 24.64
N ILE A 142 -8.72 5.32 25.11
CA ILE A 142 -8.60 4.12 24.26
C ILE A 142 -9.75 4.04 23.25
N GLY A 143 -11.00 4.22 23.68
CA GLY A 143 -12.16 4.07 22.80
C GLY A 143 -12.21 5.09 21.65
N GLU A 144 -11.87 6.36 21.93
CA GLU A 144 -11.82 7.40 20.90
C GLU A 144 -10.63 7.17 19.97
N ALA A 145 -9.49 6.72 20.49
CA ALA A 145 -8.32 6.40 19.70
C ALA A 145 -8.59 5.22 18.73
N GLU A 146 -9.27 4.17 19.20
CA GLU A 146 -9.67 3.03 18.36
C GLU A 146 -10.66 3.44 17.28
N ARG A 147 -11.68 4.23 17.62
CA ARG A 147 -12.63 4.76 16.64
C ARG A 147 -11.93 5.57 15.56
N TYR A 148 -11.02 6.47 15.94
CA TYR A 148 -10.25 7.27 14.99
C TYR A 148 -9.34 6.40 14.09
N LYS A 149 -8.68 5.40 14.66
CA LYS A 149 -7.87 4.45 13.87
C LYS A 149 -8.73 3.70 12.85
N ALA A 150 -9.89 3.21 13.25
CA ALA A 150 -10.82 2.51 12.36
C ALA A 150 -11.30 3.42 11.22
N GLU A 151 -11.68 4.66 11.56
CA GLU A 151 -12.08 5.67 10.58
C GLU A 151 -10.96 5.98 9.58
N ARG A 152 -9.72 6.17 10.06
CA ARG A 152 -8.56 6.41 9.19
C ARG A 152 -8.17 5.19 8.34
N ALA A 153 -8.34 3.99 8.87
CA ALA A 153 -8.15 2.76 8.11
C ALA A 153 -9.19 2.63 6.98
N ALA A 154 -10.48 2.89 7.28
CA ALA A 154 -11.53 2.91 6.27
C ALA A 154 -11.28 3.98 5.19
N TYR A 155 -10.81 5.17 5.59
CA TYR A 155 -10.40 6.22 4.67
C TYR A 155 -9.28 5.74 3.74
N GLY A 156 -8.22 5.17 4.29
CA GLY A 156 -7.10 4.62 3.51
C GLY A 156 -7.56 3.56 2.51
N THR A 157 -8.36 2.60 2.95
CA THR A 157 -8.88 1.52 2.11
C THR A 157 -9.70 2.07 0.93
N PHE A 158 -10.61 3.02 1.17
CA PHE A 158 -11.37 3.64 0.09
C PHE A 158 -10.47 4.42 -0.87
N MET A 159 -9.51 5.19 -0.35
CA MET A 159 -8.55 5.96 -1.16
C MET A 159 -7.73 5.04 -2.09
N HIS A 160 -7.18 3.94 -1.57
CA HIS A 160 -6.42 2.95 -2.36
C HIS A 160 -7.28 2.38 -3.50
N ALA A 161 -8.52 1.97 -3.20
CA ALA A 161 -9.44 1.45 -4.21
C ALA A 161 -9.74 2.47 -5.33
N GLN A 162 -9.80 3.78 -5.00
CA GLN A 162 -10.00 4.81 -6.02
C GLN A 162 -8.74 5.03 -6.89
N PHE A 163 -7.54 4.94 -6.30
CA PHE A 163 -6.30 5.01 -7.06
C PHE A 163 -6.12 3.79 -7.96
N GLU A 164 -6.41 2.61 -7.45
CA GLU A 164 -6.43 1.37 -8.22
C GLU A 164 -7.40 1.46 -9.40
N GLU A 165 -8.64 1.91 -9.16
CA GLU A 165 -9.64 2.10 -10.20
C GLU A 165 -9.16 3.08 -11.29
N LEU A 166 -8.53 4.19 -10.91
CA LEU A 166 -7.97 5.15 -11.85
C LEU A 166 -6.89 4.49 -12.74
N ILE A 167 -6.00 3.68 -12.14
CA ILE A 167 -4.93 2.99 -12.86
C ILE A 167 -5.50 1.95 -13.83
N ILE A 168 -6.42 1.11 -13.37
CA ILE A 168 -6.96 -0.02 -14.14
C ILE A 168 -7.86 0.47 -15.26
N ASN A 169 -8.80 1.35 -14.95
CA ASN A 169 -9.81 1.81 -15.90
C ASN A 169 -9.31 2.91 -16.84
N ARG A 170 -8.18 3.54 -16.50
CA ARG A 170 -7.61 4.68 -17.26
C ARG A 170 -8.56 5.87 -17.41
N VAL A 171 -9.67 5.84 -16.69
CA VAL A 171 -10.74 6.82 -16.67
C VAL A 171 -11.32 6.83 -15.29
N TYR A 172 -11.63 7.99 -14.74
CA TYR A 172 -12.22 8.10 -13.43
C TYR A 172 -13.45 9.01 -13.43
N ASP A 173 -14.59 8.48 -12.98
CA ASP A 173 -15.83 9.23 -12.81
C ASP A 173 -15.82 9.97 -11.46
N LEU A 174 -15.40 11.25 -11.49
CA LEU A 174 -15.39 12.10 -10.30
C LEU A 174 -16.81 12.49 -9.84
N ASP A 175 -17.78 12.50 -10.73
CA ASP A 175 -19.18 12.82 -10.40
C ASP A 175 -19.85 11.64 -9.69
N GLY A 176 -19.51 10.41 -10.07
CA GLY A 176 -19.96 9.19 -9.42
C GLY A 176 -19.30 8.91 -8.07
N LEU A 177 -18.21 9.60 -7.70
CA LEU A 177 -17.46 9.35 -6.48
C LEU A 177 -18.33 9.34 -5.22
N LYS A 178 -19.28 10.28 -5.11
CA LYS A 178 -20.16 10.37 -3.93
C LYS A 178 -21.11 9.17 -3.82
N ALA A 179 -21.56 8.63 -4.94
CA ALA A 179 -22.37 7.41 -4.96
C ALA A 179 -21.53 6.20 -4.53
N LYS A 180 -20.33 6.04 -5.08
CA LYS A 180 -19.38 4.98 -4.67
C LYS A 180 -19.06 5.05 -3.18
N LEU A 181 -18.82 6.26 -2.64
CA LEU A 181 -18.59 6.45 -1.22
C LEU A 181 -19.79 6.06 -0.36
N LYS A 182 -21.00 6.36 -0.81
CA LYS A 182 -22.22 5.95 -0.12
C LYS A 182 -22.36 4.42 -0.09
N ASP A 183 -22.14 3.76 -1.21
CA ASP A 183 -22.16 2.29 -1.27
C ASP A 183 -21.09 1.68 -0.37
N TYR A 184 -19.91 2.27 -0.31
CA TYR A 184 -18.84 1.84 0.59
C TYR A 184 -19.22 1.98 2.06
N ILE A 185 -19.86 3.10 2.45
CA ILE A 185 -20.38 3.33 3.80
C ILE A 185 -21.39 2.26 4.18
N ASP A 186 -22.38 2.02 3.31
CA ASP A 186 -23.47 1.07 3.56
C ASP A 186 -22.93 -0.37 3.67
N ASN A 187 -22.04 -0.78 2.78
CA ASN A 187 -21.43 -2.13 2.76
C ASN A 187 -20.55 -2.40 3.97
N ASN A 188 -19.80 -1.39 4.44
CA ASN A 188 -18.89 -1.53 5.57
C ASN A 188 -19.49 -1.07 6.90
N LYS A 189 -20.77 -0.68 6.93
CA LYS A 189 -21.49 -0.20 8.13
C LYS A 189 -20.75 0.95 8.83
N LEU A 190 -20.18 1.86 8.03
CA LEU A 190 -19.49 3.03 8.54
C LEU A 190 -20.48 4.09 9.05
N PRO A 191 -20.06 5.01 9.92
CA PRO A 191 -20.88 6.15 10.32
C PRO A 191 -21.32 6.99 9.13
N ALA A 192 -22.56 7.46 9.12
CA ALA A 192 -23.15 8.20 7.99
C ALA A 192 -22.41 9.53 7.70
N ASP A 193 -21.75 10.11 8.69
CA ASP A 193 -20.94 11.33 8.56
C ASP A 193 -19.63 11.10 7.78
N PHE A 194 -19.24 9.84 7.55
CA PHE A 194 -18.11 9.51 6.68
C PHE A 194 -18.29 10.05 5.25
N ILE A 195 -19.54 10.30 4.81
CA ILE A 195 -19.85 10.93 3.52
C ILE A 195 -19.24 12.34 3.36
N TYR A 196 -18.92 13.03 4.45
CA TYR A 196 -18.30 14.35 4.42
C TYR A 196 -16.86 14.33 3.90
N TYR A 197 -16.23 13.15 3.81
CA TYR A 197 -14.92 12.98 3.17
C TYR A 197 -14.96 13.00 1.64
N ALA A 198 -16.13 13.11 0.99
CA ALA A 198 -16.24 13.09 -0.46
C ALA A 198 -15.34 14.15 -1.16
N ASP A 199 -15.31 15.38 -0.62
CA ASP A 199 -14.46 16.45 -1.18
C ASP A 199 -12.96 16.20 -0.93
N ASP A 200 -12.61 15.57 0.19
CA ASP A 200 -11.23 15.18 0.47
C ASP A 200 -10.77 14.06 -0.47
N PHE A 201 -11.60 13.05 -0.71
CA PHE A 201 -11.31 12.01 -1.69
C PHE A 201 -11.17 12.56 -3.11
N LYS A 202 -12.05 13.48 -3.52
CA LYS A 202 -11.90 14.17 -4.81
C LYS A 202 -10.53 14.84 -4.93
N LYS A 203 -10.09 15.55 -3.90
CA LYS A 203 -8.77 16.18 -3.87
C LYS A 203 -7.63 15.17 -3.88
N ASP A 204 -7.77 14.05 -3.20
CA ASP A 204 -6.74 13.01 -3.14
C ASP A 204 -6.55 12.35 -4.50
N ILE A 205 -7.64 12.03 -5.21
CA ILE A 205 -7.62 11.49 -6.57
C ILE A 205 -6.93 12.46 -7.53
N LEU A 206 -7.26 13.75 -7.47
CA LEU A 206 -6.63 14.77 -8.30
C LEU A 206 -5.13 14.94 -7.98
N ALA A 207 -4.74 14.84 -6.71
CA ALA A 207 -3.33 14.85 -6.31
C ALA A 207 -2.57 13.62 -6.83
N PHE A 208 -3.20 12.47 -6.84
CA PHE A 208 -2.64 11.25 -7.42
C PHE A 208 -2.50 11.37 -8.94
N ALA A 209 -3.52 11.86 -9.65
CA ALA A 209 -3.45 12.11 -11.08
C ALA A 209 -2.31 13.09 -11.43
N GLN A 210 -2.12 14.15 -10.63
CA GLN A 210 -1.01 15.08 -10.82
C GLN A 210 0.36 14.40 -10.63
N PHE A 211 0.50 13.51 -9.65
CA PHE A 211 1.72 12.72 -9.45
C PHE A 211 2.02 11.84 -10.68
N VAL A 212 1.00 11.15 -11.20
CA VAL A 212 1.14 10.30 -12.39
C VAL A 212 1.65 11.10 -13.59
N LEU A 213 1.14 12.32 -13.79
CA LEU A 213 1.59 13.22 -14.86
C LEU A 213 3.02 13.74 -14.64
N ASP A 214 3.30 14.24 -13.44
CA ASP A 214 4.60 14.87 -13.14
C ASP A 214 5.77 13.90 -13.33
N TYR A 215 5.52 12.61 -13.05
CA TYR A 215 6.54 11.56 -13.13
C TYR A 215 6.39 10.62 -14.32
N ASP A 216 5.42 10.85 -15.21
CA ASP A 216 5.11 9.95 -16.35
C ASP A 216 5.07 8.48 -15.87
N VAL A 217 4.22 8.23 -14.86
CA VAL A 217 4.13 6.94 -14.19
C VAL A 217 3.53 5.90 -15.12
N LYS A 218 4.24 4.79 -15.32
CA LYS A 218 3.83 3.61 -16.09
C LYS A 218 3.70 2.43 -15.15
N PRO A 219 2.49 2.06 -14.73
CA PRO A 219 2.27 0.95 -13.81
C PRO A 219 2.84 -0.36 -14.35
N LEU A 220 3.59 -1.09 -13.53
CA LEU A 220 4.00 -2.48 -13.80
C LEU A 220 2.96 -3.44 -13.21
N ALA A 221 2.47 -3.13 -12.03
CA ALA A 221 1.38 -3.85 -11.36
C ALA A 221 0.64 -2.88 -10.44
N VAL A 222 -0.52 -3.28 -9.91
CA VAL A 222 -1.26 -2.54 -8.90
C VAL A 222 -1.82 -3.51 -7.87
N GLU A 223 -1.75 -3.15 -6.57
CA GLU A 223 -2.22 -3.98 -5.44
C GLU A 223 -1.78 -5.45 -5.55
N ILE A 224 -0.52 -5.67 -5.95
CA ILE A 224 0.00 -7.02 -6.19
C ILE A 224 0.42 -7.71 -4.88
N ALA A 225 -0.19 -8.87 -4.61
CA ALA A 225 0.16 -9.69 -3.45
C ALA A 225 1.30 -10.66 -3.79
N LEU A 226 2.39 -10.60 -3.03
CA LEU A 226 3.56 -11.44 -3.22
C LEU A 226 4.02 -12.08 -1.91
N VAL A 227 4.77 -13.17 -2.03
CA VAL A 227 5.51 -13.83 -0.95
C VAL A 227 6.99 -13.70 -1.22
N HIS A 228 7.79 -13.37 -0.20
CA HIS A 228 9.25 -13.45 -0.31
C HIS A 228 9.70 -14.90 -0.10
N PRO A 229 10.22 -15.56 -1.15
CA PRO A 229 10.42 -17.02 -1.13
C PRO A 229 11.52 -17.48 -0.16
N VAL A 230 12.49 -16.61 0.15
CA VAL A 230 13.62 -16.95 1.02
C VAL A 230 13.33 -16.60 2.48
N HIS A 231 12.67 -15.47 2.73
CA HIS A 231 12.46 -14.96 4.09
C HIS A 231 11.07 -15.23 4.65
N ASN A 232 10.18 -15.88 3.88
CA ASN A 232 8.87 -16.36 4.32
C ASN A 232 7.98 -15.28 4.95
N TYR A 233 7.92 -14.11 4.33
CA TYR A 233 6.95 -13.07 4.62
C TYR A 233 6.20 -12.68 3.34
N ALA A 234 5.08 -12.00 3.49
CA ALA A 234 4.26 -11.60 2.37
C ALA A 234 3.75 -10.16 2.52
N GLY A 235 3.21 -9.62 1.44
CA GLY A 235 2.61 -8.29 1.45
C GLY A 235 1.88 -7.98 0.17
N MET A 236 1.08 -6.93 0.22
CA MET A 236 0.45 -6.29 -0.93
C MET A 236 1.25 -5.03 -1.25
N ILE A 237 1.72 -4.92 -2.48
CA ILE A 237 2.48 -3.77 -2.97
C ILE A 237 1.53 -2.89 -3.78
N ASP A 238 1.36 -1.64 -3.38
CA ASP A 238 0.33 -0.77 -3.96
C ASP A 238 0.61 -0.47 -5.43
N LEU A 239 1.79 0.06 -5.78
CA LEU A 239 2.13 0.48 -7.14
C LEU A 239 3.60 0.24 -7.47
N PRO A 240 3.98 -0.94 -7.96
CA PRO A 240 5.20 -1.12 -8.74
C PRO A 240 5.04 -0.42 -10.09
N CYS A 241 6.01 0.42 -10.49
CA CYS A 241 5.93 1.21 -11.72
C CYS A 241 7.29 1.54 -12.30
N THR A 242 7.33 1.89 -13.58
CA THR A 242 8.41 2.64 -14.20
C THR A 242 8.01 4.11 -14.23
N MET A 243 8.87 5.00 -13.77
CA MET A 243 8.58 6.42 -13.68
C MET A 243 9.82 7.29 -13.90
N LEU A 244 9.65 8.58 -14.19
CA LEU A 244 10.77 9.51 -14.24
C LEU A 244 11.47 9.62 -12.88
N SER A 245 12.80 9.68 -12.88
CA SER A 245 13.60 9.79 -11.64
C SER A 245 13.31 11.10 -10.87
N LYS A 246 12.79 12.11 -11.53
CA LYS A 246 12.25 13.38 -11.03
C LYS A 246 11.42 14.07 -12.13
N PRO A 247 10.51 14.97 -11.79
CA PRO A 247 9.75 15.75 -12.77
C PRO A 247 10.66 16.45 -13.78
N GLY A 248 10.34 16.31 -15.08
CA GLY A 248 11.11 16.88 -16.17
C GLY A 248 12.44 16.19 -16.49
N SER A 249 12.76 15.07 -15.85
CA SER A 249 13.88 14.20 -16.22
C SER A 249 13.62 13.51 -17.57
N LYS A 250 14.68 12.93 -18.14
CA LYS A 250 14.59 11.96 -19.25
C LYS A 250 14.94 10.54 -18.79
N GLU A 251 15.35 10.41 -17.53
CA GLU A 251 15.76 9.15 -16.95
C GLU A 251 14.55 8.47 -16.30
N TYR A 252 14.28 7.25 -16.70
CA TYR A 252 13.29 6.39 -16.07
C TYR A 252 13.95 5.45 -15.07
N ILE A 253 13.22 5.13 -14.02
CA ILE A 253 13.58 4.19 -12.97
C ILE A 253 12.42 3.24 -12.71
N ASN A 254 12.70 2.03 -12.26
CA ASN A 254 11.70 1.15 -11.68
C ASN A 254 11.54 1.47 -10.20
N ALA A 255 10.32 1.70 -9.77
CA ALA A 255 10.03 2.13 -8.42
C ALA A 255 8.86 1.36 -7.81
N ILE A 256 8.84 1.27 -6.48
CA ILE A 256 7.64 0.97 -5.71
C ILE A 256 7.14 2.27 -5.08
N VAL A 257 5.87 2.55 -5.27
CA VAL A 257 5.18 3.66 -4.62
C VAL A 257 4.09 3.09 -3.71
N ASP A 258 4.20 3.38 -2.42
CA ASP A 258 3.24 2.96 -1.40
C ASP A 258 2.36 4.14 -1.00
N PHE A 259 1.04 3.92 -0.95
CA PHE A 259 0.06 4.96 -0.74
C PHE A 259 -0.23 5.18 0.74
N LYS A 260 -0.14 6.41 1.20
CA LYS A 260 -0.42 6.80 2.58
C LYS A 260 -1.50 7.88 2.63
N SER A 261 -2.53 7.66 3.41
CA SER A 261 -3.62 8.63 3.61
C SER A 261 -3.26 9.76 4.59
N GLY A 262 -2.09 9.68 5.23
CA GLY A 262 -1.60 10.70 6.16
C GLY A 262 -0.99 11.89 5.44
N ARG A 263 -1.42 13.12 5.77
CA ARG A 263 -1.01 14.35 5.07
C ARG A 263 0.22 15.05 5.65
N LYS A 264 0.77 14.56 6.78
CA LYS A 264 1.80 15.27 7.56
C LYS A 264 3.21 14.69 7.45
N GLY A 265 3.42 13.66 6.63
CA GLY A 265 4.72 13.03 6.46
C GLY A 265 4.69 11.53 6.74
N PHE A 266 5.86 10.92 6.69
CA PHE A 266 6.03 9.49 6.74
C PHE A 266 6.84 9.10 7.99
N TYR A 267 6.54 7.95 8.55
CA TYR A 267 7.22 7.37 9.69
C TYR A 267 8.30 6.37 9.22
N GLU A 268 9.25 6.06 10.10
CA GLU A 268 10.34 5.12 9.83
C GLU A 268 9.84 3.72 9.43
N GLU A 269 8.74 3.26 10.03
CA GLU A 269 8.12 1.99 9.68
C GLU A 269 7.70 1.92 8.21
N ALA A 270 7.24 3.06 7.64
CA ALA A 270 6.86 3.13 6.23
C ALA A 270 8.06 2.99 5.29
N GLU A 271 9.23 3.49 5.68
CA GLU A 271 10.47 3.34 4.92
C GLU A 271 10.96 1.88 4.94
N ILE A 272 10.93 1.23 6.11
CA ILE A 272 11.29 -0.19 6.25
C ILE A 272 10.32 -1.08 5.47
N GLN A 273 9.02 -0.79 5.51
CA GLN A 273 7.99 -1.49 4.73
C GLN A 273 8.34 -1.51 3.24
N LEU A 274 8.69 -0.35 2.69
CA LEU A 274 9.05 -0.22 1.28
C LEU A 274 10.28 -1.03 0.89
N HIS A 275 11.31 -1.07 1.73
CA HIS A 275 12.49 -1.87 1.46
C HIS A 275 12.19 -3.37 1.46
N LEU A 276 11.34 -3.84 2.39
CA LEU A 276 10.88 -5.23 2.40
C LEU A 276 10.05 -5.57 1.15
N TYR A 277 9.23 -4.64 0.68
CA TYR A 277 8.50 -4.80 -0.57
C TYR A 277 9.43 -4.86 -1.79
N ALA A 278 10.46 -4.00 -1.86
CA ALA A 278 11.44 -4.04 -2.94
C ALA A 278 12.24 -5.35 -2.95
N MET A 279 12.66 -5.86 -1.78
CA MET A 279 13.30 -7.17 -1.67
C MET A 279 12.37 -8.28 -2.19
N MET A 280 11.11 -8.26 -1.78
CA MET A 280 10.11 -9.25 -2.20
C MET A 280 9.84 -9.19 -3.71
N TRP A 281 9.74 -7.99 -4.29
CA TRP A 281 9.59 -7.79 -5.72
C TRP A 281 10.81 -8.34 -6.49
N ASN A 282 12.02 -7.97 -6.10
CA ASN A 282 13.25 -8.35 -6.79
C ASN A 282 13.49 -9.86 -6.81
N GLU A 283 13.04 -10.59 -5.78
CA GLU A 283 13.11 -12.06 -5.75
C GLU A 283 12.06 -12.70 -6.67
N ASN A 284 10.90 -12.07 -6.86
CA ASN A 284 9.86 -12.60 -7.75
C ASN A 284 10.06 -12.16 -9.22
N PHE A 285 10.66 -11.00 -9.45
CA PHE A 285 10.86 -10.40 -10.79
C PHE A 285 12.30 -9.89 -10.97
N PRO A 286 13.30 -10.80 -11.02
CA PRO A 286 14.72 -10.42 -11.08
C PRO A 286 15.11 -9.65 -12.35
N ASP A 287 14.34 -9.80 -13.43
CA ASP A 287 14.59 -9.09 -14.70
C ASP A 287 14.09 -7.63 -14.68
N ILE A 288 13.30 -7.26 -13.69
CA ILE A 288 12.73 -5.91 -13.52
C ILE A 288 12.99 -5.42 -12.08
N PRO A 289 14.27 -5.27 -11.69
CA PRO A 289 14.61 -4.89 -10.33
C PRO A 289 14.16 -3.47 -10.00
N ILE A 290 13.81 -3.23 -8.74
CA ILE A 290 13.43 -1.91 -8.23
C ILE A 290 14.69 -1.09 -7.92
N ASP A 291 14.77 0.10 -8.50
CA ASP A 291 15.85 1.07 -8.28
C ASP A 291 15.61 1.95 -7.06
N ARG A 292 14.35 2.36 -6.84
CA ARG A 292 13.96 3.26 -5.75
C ARG A 292 12.59 2.92 -5.19
N VAL A 293 12.35 3.38 -3.97
CA VAL A 293 11.09 3.23 -3.26
C VAL A 293 10.60 4.57 -2.78
N PHE A 294 9.27 4.78 -2.78
CA PHE A 294 8.66 6.04 -2.39
C PHE A 294 7.37 5.81 -1.60
N ASN A 295 7.17 6.63 -0.57
CA ASN A 295 5.85 6.84 0.01
C ASN A 295 5.19 8.03 -0.70
N PHE A 296 3.97 7.83 -1.18
CA PHE A 296 3.10 8.87 -1.72
C PHE A 296 2.02 9.23 -0.71
N SER A 297 1.74 10.52 -0.54
CA SER A 297 0.53 10.96 0.15
C SER A 297 -0.01 12.26 -0.45
N PRO A 298 -1.34 12.39 -0.58
CA PRO A 298 -1.95 13.66 -0.95
C PRO A 298 -1.62 14.75 0.08
N LYS A 299 -1.57 16.00 -0.36
CA LYS A 299 -1.51 17.20 0.49
C LYS A 299 -2.82 17.94 0.47
N ASP A 300 -3.04 18.76 1.49
CA ASP A 300 -4.06 19.79 1.41
C ASP A 300 -3.67 20.83 0.37
N TRP A 301 -4.58 21.12 -0.57
CA TRP A 301 -4.36 22.10 -1.61
C TRP A 301 -5.61 22.94 -1.90
N ARG A 302 -5.43 24.14 -2.46
CA ARG A 302 -6.53 25.06 -2.78
C ARG A 302 -6.64 25.40 -4.27
N LYS A 303 -5.51 25.52 -4.96
CA LYS A 303 -5.47 26.00 -6.37
C LYS A 303 -4.97 24.93 -7.34
N ARG A 304 -3.99 24.13 -6.92
CA ARG A 304 -3.39 23.08 -7.75
C ARG A 304 -3.23 21.81 -6.91
N PRO A 305 -3.51 20.66 -7.49
CA PRO A 305 -3.24 19.38 -6.84
C PRO A 305 -1.80 19.30 -6.37
N SER A 306 -1.58 18.81 -5.17
CA SER A 306 -0.24 18.63 -4.62
C SER A 306 -0.17 17.41 -3.72
N TYR A 307 1.04 16.85 -3.62
CA TYR A 307 1.33 15.61 -2.92
C TYR A 307 2.69 15.67 -2.23
N ASN A 308 2.94 14.71 -1.35
CA ASN A 308 4.27 14.36 -0.84
C ASN A 308 4.75 13.10 -1.56
N LEU A 309 6.00 13.10 -1.96
CA LEU A 309 6.72 11.92 -2.43
C LEU A 309 8.08 11.91 -1.74
N LYS A 310 8.37 10.84 -1.00
CA LYS A 310 9.61 10.72 -0.24
C LYS A 310 10.16 9.29 -0.32
#